data_341bdba9c46e5e703bf5f82f54577791
#
_entry.id   341bdba9c46e5e703bf5f82f54577791
#
_cell.length_a   1.000
_cell.length_b   1.000
_cell.length_c   1.000
_cell.angle_alpha   90.00
_cell.angle_beta   90.00
_cell.angle_gamma   90.00
#
_symmetry.space_group_name_H-M   'P 1'
#
loop_
_entity.id
_entity.type
_entity.pdbx_description
1 polymer ?
#
loop_
_entity_poly.entity_id
_entity_poly.type
_entity_poly.pdbx_seq_one_letter_code
_entity_poly.pdbx_strand_id
1 'polypeptide(L)'
;MRLAIGLLMVGQLAAAEATVIRGRTVPLTQLPSGPSQSRLAVVFLPGDGGWRGTAITIARNIASWGFDVFGFDTKKYLEVFSADGERLTTKELASDMRAVAEQVAGMPNRPVVLVGWSQGASMAVAAAAGLHARTPIHGVIALGLPQSGVLGWDWKATLAVVAHREPDQPAFAVRPLLSASSPVPLWFIHGSEDEYTALDTARSLFRSAGEPKHMEEIQGANHRFEGHQSELFQALQRGLSWITTH
;
A
#
# COMPACT_ATOMS: atom_id res chain seq x y z
N MET A 1 -17.05 16.18 -48.55
CA MET A 1 -16.01 16.75 -47.71
C MET A 1 -16.42 16.51 -46.22
N ARG A 2 -15.92 15.46 -45.61
CA ARG A 2 -16.26 15.09 -44.21
C ARG A 2 -15.15 15.61 -43.33
N LEU A 3 -15.47 16.59 -42.47
CA LEU A 3 -14.56 17.05 -41.43
C LEU A 3 -14.47 15.95 -40.34
N ALA A 4 -13.27 15.41 -40.11
CA ALA A 4 -12.97 14.60 -38.97
C ALA A 4 -12.68 15.57 -37.79
N ILE A 5 -13.57 15.56 -36.76
CA ILE A 5 -13.35 16.26 -35.50
C ILE A 5 -12.43 15.35 -34.68
N GLY A 6 -11.16 15.70 -34.61
CA GLY A 6 -10.21 15.07 -33.70
C GLY A 6 -10.55 15.42 -32.24
N LEU A 7 -10.99 14.44 -31.47
CA LEU A 7 -11.19 14.55 -30.05
C LEU A 7 -9.82 14.64 -29.36
N LEU A 8 -9.40 15.84 -28.97
CA LEU A 8 -8.23 16.03 -28.10
C LEU A 8 -8.57 15.45 -26.73
N MET A 9 -7.97 14.31 -26.41
CA MET A 9 -7.93 13.79 -25.05
C MET A 9 -7.01 14.71 -24.24
N VAL A 10 -7.61 15.69 -23.57
CA VAL A 10 -6.92 16.47 -22.54
C VAL A 10 -6.70 15.52 -21.35
N GLY A 11 -5.45 15.07 -21.19
CA GLY A 11 -5.08 14.30 -20.01
C GLY A 11 -5.33 15.14 -18.76
N GLN A 12 -6.32 14.77 -17.96
CA GLN A 12 -6.53 15.36 -16.64
C GLN A 12 -5.29 15.08 -15.80
N LEU A 13 -4.58 16.14 -15.42
CA LEU A 13 -3.54 16.08 -14.40
C LEU A 13 -4.18 15.60 -13.10
N ALA A 14 -3.55 14.59 -12.47
CA ALA A 14 -3.94 14.16 -11.13
C ALA A 14 -3.92 15.37 -10.19
N ALA A 15 -5.03 15.66 -9.54
CA ALA A 15 -5.06 16.67 -8.50
C ALA A 15 -4.23 16.14 -7.32
N ALA A 16 -3.13 16.83 -6.99
CA ALA A 16 -2.41 16.56 -5.76
C ALA A 16 -3.26 17.07 -4.61
N GLU A 17 -4.03 16.19 -3.99
CA GLU A 17 -4.71 16.46 -2.74
C GLU A 17 -3.72 16.19 -1.60
N ALA A 18 -3.89 16.88 -0.50
CA ALA A 18 -3.12 16.66 0.71
C ALA A 18 -4.06 16.20 1.83
N THR A 19 -3.60 15.28 2.65
CA THR A 19 -4.27 14.91 3.89
C THR A 19 -3.59 15.61 5.06
N VAL A 20 -4.37 15.96 6.08
CA VAL A 20 -3.84 16.50 7.34
C VAL A 20 -3.91 15.41 8.40
N ILE A 21 -2.75 14.97 8.87
CA ILE A 21 -2.60 13.96 9.91
C ILE A 21 -1.95 14.63 11.12
N ARG A 22 -2.63 14.62 12.27
CA ARG A 22 -2.13 15.23 13.50
C ARG A 22 -1.58 16.66 13.30
N GLY A 23 -2.28 17.47 12.46
CA GLY A 23 -1.91 18.86 12.14
C GLY A 23 -0.77 19.02 11.11
N ARG A 24 -0.25 17.94 10.54
CA ARG A 24 0.81 17.97 9.52
C ARG A 24 0.26 17.54 8.16
N THR A 25 0.70 18.23 7.12
CA THR A 25 0.28 17.95 5.74
C THR A 25 1.14 16.85 5.13
N VAL A 26 0.49 15.81 4.60
CA VAL A 26 1.12 14.71 3.88
C VAL A 26 0.49 14.59 2.49
N PRO A 27 1.27 14.37 1.43
CA PRO A 27 0.72 14.18 0.09
C PRO A 27 -0.20 12.97 0.00
N LEU A 28 -1.40 13.20 -0.55
CA LEU A 28 -2.36 12.17 -0.93
C LEU A 28 -2.80 12.49 -2.36
N THR A 29 -2.44 11.64 -3.32
CA THR A 29 -2.67 11.90 -4.74
C THR A 29 -3.83 11.06 -5.24
N GLN A 30 -4.94 11.68 -5.63
CA GLN A 30 -6.00 10.98 -6.32
C GLN A 30 -5.62 10.78 -7.79
N LEU A 31 -5.69 9.54 -8.27
CA LEU A 31 -5.49 9.23 -9.68
C LEU A 31 -6.82 9.36 -10.42
N PRO A 32 -6.81 9.94 -11.65
CA PRO A 32 -7.99 9.95 -12.49
C PRO A 32 -8.37 8.49 -12.81
N SER A 33 -9.51 8.06 -12.33
CA SER A 33 -10.17 6.82 -12.75
C SER A 33 -11.09 7.11 -13.93
N GLY A 34 -11.27 6.13 -14.82
CA GLY A 34 -12.42 6.11 -15.71
C GLY A 34 -13.73 6.14 -14.91
N PRO A 35 -14.91 6.04 -15.57
CA PRO A 35 -16.17 5.94 -14.85
C PRO A 35 -16.05 4.82 -13.80
N SER A 36 -15.95 5.20 -12.53
CA SER A 36 -15.77 4.25 -11.44
C SER A 36 -16.98 3.32 -11.39
N GLN A 37 -16.74 2.03 -11.60
CA GLN A 37 -17.77 1.00 -11.49
C GLN A 37 -17.67 0.25 -10.15
N SER A 38 -16.56 0.44 -9.43
CA SER A 38 -16.32 -0.21 -8.16
C SER A 38 -16.83 0.65 -6.98
N ARG A 39 -17.49 0.00 -6.03
CA ARG A 39 -17.82 0.62 -4.75
C ARG A 39 -16.60 0.73 -3.83
N LEU A 40 -15.52 0.00 -4.13
CA LEU A 40 -14.27 0.04 -3.36
C LEU A 40 -13.42 1.23 -3.78
N ALA A 41 -12.80 1.88 -2.78
CA ALA A 41 -11.66 2.74 -3.01
C ALA A 41 -10.36 2.00 -2.65
N VAL A 42 -9.26 2.40 -3.26
CA VAL A 42 -7.93 1.85 -2.98
C VAL A 42 -7.03 2.94 -2.44
N VAL A 43 -6.41 2.72 -1.29
CA VAL A 43 -5.26 3.51 -0.84
C VAL A 43 -4.00 2.72 -1.16
N PHE A 44 -3.18 3.26 -2.05
CA PHE A 44 -1.90 2.65 -2.40
C PHE A 44 -0.78 3.24 -1.54
N LEU A 45 -0.08 2.36 -0.83
CA LEU A 45 1.01 2.66 0.09
C LEU A 45 2.32 2.13 -0.52
N PRO A 46 3.16 2.97 -1.14
CA PRO A 46 4.43 2.53 -1.73
C PRO A 46 5.44 2.10 -0.67
N GLY A 47 6.56 1.51 -1.13
CA GLY A 47 7.71 1.23 -0.28
C GLY A 47 8.52 2.49 0.05
N ASP A 48 9.73 2.28 0.54
CA ASP A 48 10.73 3.30 0.92
C ASP A 48 11.15 4.22 -0.23
N GLY A 49 10.94 3.79 -1.48
CA GLY A 49 11.09 4.65 -2.66
C GLY A 49 10.13 5.84 -2.72
N GLY A 50 9.03 5.82 -1.99
CA GLY A 50 7.98 6.84 -1.99
C GLY A 50 7.10 6.82 -3.25
N TRP A 51 6.31 7.86 -3.44
CA TRP A 51 5.33 7.98 -4.52
C TRP A 51 5.98 8.36 -5.85
N ARG A 52 6.62 7.39 -6.54
CA ARG A 52 7.28 7.59 -7.84
C ARG A 52 7.46 6.28 -8.63
N GLY A 53 7.80 6.40 -9.91
CA GLY A 53 8.19 5.28 -10.78
C GLY A 53 7.18 4.13 -10.76
N THR A 54 7.66 2.92 -10.41
CA THR A 54 6.85 1.70 -10.39
C THR A 54 5.63 1.80 -9.47
N ALA A 55 5.71 2.52 -8.35
CA ALA A 55 4.58 2.73 -7.47
C ALA A 55 3.41 3.44 -8.19
N ILE A 56 3.71 4.50 -8.94
CA ILE A 56 2.71 5.21 -9.75
C ILE A 56 2.17 4.31 -10.87
N THR A 57 3.04 3.49 -11.49
CA THR A 57 2.63 2.56 -12.55
C THR A 57 1.64 1.52 -12.02
N ILE A 58 1.90 0.90 -10.87
CA ILE A 58 0.99 -0.06 -10.26
C ILE A 58 -0.35 0.62 -9.93
N ALA A 59 -0.32 1.77 -9.28
CA ALA A 59 -1.51 2.51 -8.89
C ALA A 59 -2.36 2.93 -10.11
N ARG A 60 -1.73 3.37 -11.21
CA ARG A 60 -2.42 3.68 -12.47
C ARG A 60 -3.07 2.46 -13.11
N ASN A 61 -2.43 1.30 -13.06
CA ASN A 61 -3.05 0.06 -13.55
C ASN A 61 -4.30 -0.27 -12.73
N ILE A 62 -4.25 -0.16 -11.40
CA ILE A 62 -5.44 -0.37 -10.55
C ILE A 62 -6.54 0.63 -10.91
N ALA A 63 -6.21 1.90 -11.12
CA ALA A 63 -7.18 2.92 -11.54
C ALA A 63 -7.79 2.62 -12.92
N SER A 64 -7.01 2.05 -13.84
CA SER A 64 -7.50 1.67 -15.19
C SER A 64 -8.53 0.55 -15.14
N TRP A 65 -8.61 -0.23 -14.08
CA TRP A 65 -9.63 -1.26 -13.86
C TRP A 65 -10.94 -0.71 -13.25
N GLY A 66 -11.05 0.63 -13.12
CA GLY A 66 -12.25 1.30 -12.63
C GLY A 66 -12.32 1.49 -11.12
N PHE A 67 -11.21 1.34 -10.39
CA PHE A 67 -11.12 1.68 -8.97
C PHE A 67 -10.72 3.15 -8.77
N ASP A 68 -11.29 3.80 -7.77
CA ASP A 68 -10.78 5.08 -7.29
C ASP A 68 -9.52 4.84 -6.46
N VAL A 69 -8.38 5.33 -6.94
CA VAL A 69 -7.07 5.09 -6.32
C VAL A 69 -6.50 6.37 -5.74
N PHE A 70 -6.07 6.29 -4.50
CA PHE A 70 -5.40 7.35 -3.75
C PHE A 70 -4.00 6.89 -3.38
N GLY A 71 -2.98 7.55 -3.94
CA GLY A 71 -1.58 7.29 -3.62
C GLY A 71 -1.15 8.09 -2.40
N PHE A 72 -0.74 7.41 -1.34
CA PHE A 72 -0.23 8.01 -0.12
C PHE A 72 1.29 7.90 -0.08
N ASP A 73 2.01 9.02 0.01
CA ASP A 73 3.48 8.99 0.03
C ASP A 73 4.00 8.57 1.42
N THR A 74 4.21 7.26 1.58
CA THR A 74 4.70 6.64 2.82
C THR A 74 6.05 7.19 3.27
N LYS A 75 6.96 7.44 2.32
CA LYS A 75 8.28 8.01 2.62
C LYS A 75 8.13 9.41 3.19
N LYS A 76 7.34 10.26 2.52
CA LYS A 76 7.11 11.63 2.98
C LYS A 76 6.42 11.67 4.35
N TYR A 77 5.47 10.76 4.58
CA TYR A 77 4.85 10.59 5.89
C TYR A 77 5.89 10.27 6.97
N LEU A 78 6.74 9.27 6.75
CA LEU A 78 7.77 8.90 7.72
C LEU A 78 8.77 10.06 7.96
N GLU A 79 9.21 10.77 6.91
CA GLU A 79 10.06 11.95 7.03
C GLU A 79 9.42 13.05 7.90
N VAL A 80 8.13 13.33 7.68
CA VAL A 80 7.40 14.38 8.41
C VAL A 80 7.25 14.02 9.89
N PHE A 81 7.01 12.74 10.21
CA PHE A 81 6.75 12.29 11.58
C PHE A 81 7.97 11.75 12.32
N SER A 82 9.16 11.75 11.70
CA SER A 82 10.44 11.47 12.35
C SER A 82 11.40 12.67 12.33
N ALA A 83 10.94 13.84 11.85
CA ALA A 83 11.73 15.06 11.91
C ALA A 83 12.00 15.48 13.35
N ASP A 84 13.11 16.21 13.56
CA ASP A 84 13.47 16.83 14.85
C ASP A 84 13.60 15.84 16.03
N GLY A 85 13.90 14.56 15.73
CA GLY A 85 14.08 13.52 16.75
C GLY A 85 12.78 12.97 17.32
N GLU A 86 11.63 13.31 16.74
CA GLU A 86 10.36 12.66 17.09
C GLU A 86 10.39 11.16 16.78
N ARG A 87 9.70 10.39 17.60
CA ARG A 87 9.59 8.93 17.42
C ARG A 87 8.14 8.54 17.20
N LEU A 88 7.85 8.11 15.98
CA LEU A 88 6.56 7.50 15.67
C LEU A 88 6.45 6.14 16.38
N THR A 89 5.29 5.86 16.94
CA THR A 89 4.95 4.54 17.50
C THR A 89 4.12 3.74 16.49
N THR A 90 4.14 2.41 16.59
CA THR A 90 3.29 1.52 15.76
C THR A 90 1.80 1.86 15.95
N LYS A 91 1.38 2.24 17.15
CA LYS A 91 -0.01 2.63 17.45
C LYS A 91 -0.41 3.92 16.71
N GLU A 92 0.45 4.92 16.72
CA GLU A 92 0.22 6.18 15.98
C GLU A 92 0.18 5.93 14.48
N LEU A 93 1.16 5.20 13.93
CA LEU A 93 1.18 4.80 12.52
C LEU A 93 -0.11 4.09 12.12
N ALA A 94 -0.55 3.11 12.90
CA ALA A 94 -1.80 2.39 12.65
C ALA A 94 -3.02 3.33 12.68
N SER A 95 -3.09 4.23 13.66
CA SER A 95 -4.16 5.22 13.78
C SER A 95 -4.16 6.20 12.61
N ASP A 96 -2.99 6.67 12.19
CA ASP A 96 -2.83 7.62 11.09
C ASP A 96 -3.28 6.99 9.74
N MET A 97 -2.90 5.73 9.49
CA MET A 97 -3.33 5.01 8.28
C MET A 97 -4.84 4.74 8.26
N ARG A 98 -5.44 4.50 9.42
CA ARG A 98 -6.90 4.39 9.55
C ARG A 98 -7.58 5.71 9.24
N ALA A 99 -7.06 6.83 9.75
CA ALA A 99 -7.59 8.16 9.44
C ALA A 99 -7.52 8.48 7.94
N VAL A 100 -6.44 8.06 7.24
CA VAL A 100 -6.35 8.17 5.78
C VAL A 100 -7.44 7.32 5.10
N ALA A 101 -7.67 6.09 5.55
CA ALA A 101 -8.71 5.23 5.01
C ALA A 101 -10.12 5.82 5.26
N GLU A 102 -10.37 6.40 6.42
CA GLU A 102 -11.62 7.08 6.76
C GLU A 102 -11.87 8.30 5.86
N GLN A 103 -10.83 9.12 5.63
CA GLN A 103 -10.92 10.26 4.70
C GLN A 103 -11.25 9.80 3.28
N VAL A 104 -10.59 8.76 2.78
CA VAL A 104 -10.82 8.20 1.44
C VAL A 104 -12.19 7.54 1.34
N ALA A 105 -12.67 6.91 2.40
CA ALA A 105 -14.00 6.33 2.45
C ALA A 105 -15.09 7.37 2.20
N GLY A 106 -14.94 8.56 2.75
CA GLY A 106 -15.88 9.68 2.54
C GLY A 106 -17.30 9.38 3.00
N MET A 107 -18.25 10.16 2.48
CA MET A 107 -19.67 10.01 2.76
C MET A 107 -20.46 9.74 1.47
N PRO A 108 -21.22 8.63 1.32
CA PRO A 108 -21.41 7.55 2.29
C PRO A 108 -20.15 6.70 2.46
N ASN A 109 -19.93 6.17 3.65
CA ASN A 109 -18.75 5.40 4.03
C ASN A 109 -18.57 4.19 3.11
N ARG A 110 -17.72 4.31 2.10
CA ARG A 110 -17.42 3.24 1.14
C ARG A 110 -16.27 2.36 1.66
N PRO A 111 -16.25 1.07 1.32
CA PRO A 111 -15.16 0.20 1.72
C PRO A 111 -13.85 0.61 1.04
N VAL A 112 -12.74 0.48 1.77
CA VAL A 112 -11.38 0.84 1.34
C VAL A 112 -10.49 -0.40 1.40
N VAL A 113 -9.75 -0.66 0.33
CA VAL A 113 -8.68 -1.66 0.31
C VAL A 113 -7.34 -0.95 0.41
N LEU A 114 -6.52 -1.37 1.36
CA LEU A 114 -5.13 -0.91 1.45
C LEU A 114 -4.26 -1.81 0.58
N VAL A 115 -3.63 -1.25 -0.43
CA VAL A 115 -2.64 -1.96 -1.26
C VAL A 115 -1.26 -1.42 -0.88
N GLY A 116 -0.49 -2.22 -0.16
CA GLY A 116 0.84 -1.84 0.31
C GLY A 116 1.95 -2.59 -0.41
N TRP A 117 3.06 -1.92 -0.70
CA TRP A 117 4.27 -2.53 -1.24
C TRP A 117 5.43 -2.32 -0.28
N SER A 118 6.15 -3.42 0.09
CA SER A 118 7.31 -3.36 0.98
C SER A 118 6.98 -2.64 2.30
N GLN A 119 7.64 -1.55 2.63
CA GLN A 119 7.31 -0.71 3.81
C GLN A 119 5.82 -0.34 3.86
N GLY A 120 5.21 -0.01 2.71
CA GLY A 120 3.77 0.27 2.63
C GLY A 120 2.91 -0.94 3.00
N ALA A 121 3.36 -2.16 2.71
CA ALA A 121 2.67 -3.39 3.11
C ALA A 121 2.68 -3.57 4.63
N SER A 122 3.81 -3.30 5.30
CA SER A 122 3.87 -3.34 6.76
C SER A 122 2.96 -2.30 7.42
N MET A 123 2.84 -1.10 6.83
CA MET A 123 1.94 -0.04 7.29
C MET A 123 0.46 -0.43 7.10
N ALA A 124 0.12 -1.05 5.96
CA ALA A 124 -1.24 -1.55 5.70
C ALA A 124 -1.65 -2.64 6.71
N VAL A 125 -0.76 -3.58 6.99
CA VAL A 125 -0.98 -4.62 8.02
C VAL A 125 -1.14 -3.99 9.41
N ALA A 126 -0.32 -3.00 9.76
CA ALA A 126 -0.44 -2.30 11.04
C ALA A 126 -1.81 -1.58 11.16
N ALA A 127 -2.29 -0.97 10.08
CA ALA A 127 -3.61 -0.34 10.05
C ALA A 127 -4.74 -1.35 10.26
N ALA A 128 -4.62 -2.56 9.72
CA ALA A 128 -5.63 -3.61 9.85
C ALA A 128 -5.62 -4.30 11.22
N ALA A 129 -4.47 -4.29 11.93
CA ALA A 129 -4.32 -4.99 13.19
C ALA A 129 -5.22 -4.43 14.31
N GLY A 130 -5.92 -5.32 15.04
CA GLY A 130 -6.81 -4.95 16.16
C GLY A 130 -8.06 -4.18 15.74
N LEU A 131 -8.44 -4.23 14.48
CA LEU A 131 -9.71 -3.67 14.02
C LEU A 131 -10.87 -4.58 14.42
N HIS A 132 -11.82 -3.98 15.11
CA HIS A 132 -13.11 -4.58 15.41
C HIS A 132 -14.17 -3.83 14.58
N ALA A 133 -15.35 -4.36 14.40
CA ALA A 133 -16.43 -3.88 13.52
C ALA A 133 -16.55 -2.35 13.38
N ARG A 134 -16.84 -1.86 12.15
CA ARG A 134 -17.04 -0.45 11.72
C ARG A 134 -15.78 0.32 11.31
N THR A 135 -14.81 -0.33 10.70
CA THR A 135 -13.75 0.36 9.97
C THR A 135 -14.08 0.40 8.48
N PRO A 136 -13.69 1.43 7.72
CA PRO A 136 -13.80 1.39 6.26
C PRO A 136 -12.79 0.43 5.63
N ILE A 137 -11.76 -0.03 6.35
CA ILE A 137 -10.76 -0.97 5.82
C ILE A 137 -11.41 -2.34 5.65
N HIS A 138 -11.63 -2.68 4.38
CA HIS A 138 -12.31 -3.91 3.96
C HIS A 138 -11.34 -5.04 3.61
N GLY A 139 -10.08 -4.74 3.39
CA GLY A 139 -9.03 -5.72 3.12
C GLY A 139 -7.67 -5.09 2.91
N VAL A 140 -6.65 -5.93 2.90
CA VAL A 140 -5.25 -5.55 2.63
C VAL A 140 -4.67 -6.45 1.55
N ILE A 141 -4.01 -5.84 0.56
CA ILE A 141 -3.12 -6.54 -0.37
C ILE A 141 -1.68 -6.14 -0.03
N ALA A 142 -0.85 -7.11 0.31
CA ALA A 142 0.52 -6.93 0.75
C ALA A 142 1.50 -7.46 -0.32
N LEU A 143 2.22 -6.55 -1.00
CA LEU A 143 3.23 -6.86 -2.01
C LEU A 143 4.62 -6.90 -1.33
N GLY A 144 5.33 -8.03 -1.41
CA GLY A 144 6.68 -8.16 -0.86
C GLY A 144 6.75 -7.74 0.62
N LEU A 145 5.86 -8.29 1.47
CA LEU A 145 5.75 -7.92 2.88
C LEU A 145 7.03 -8.25 3.65
N PRO A 146 7.70 -7.27 4.29
CA PRO A 146 8.89 -7.51 5.09
C PRO A 146 8.55 -8.04 6.49
N GLN A 147 9.57 -8.57 7.21
CA GLN A 147 9.42 -9.03 8.60
C GLN A 147 9.18 -7.88 9.59
N SER A 148 9.70 -6.71 9.26
CA SER A 148 9.60 -5.49 10.07
C SER A 148 9.25 -4.28 9.22
N GLY A 149 8.53 -3.34 9.80
CA GLY A 149 8.30 -2.02 9.23
C GLY A 149 9.09 -0.96 10.00
N VAL A 150 9.54 0.11 9.34
CA VAL A 150 10.24 1.22 9.98
C VAL A 150 9.26 2.28 10.48
N LEU A 151 9.63 2.99 11.54
CA LEU A 151 8.85 4.04 12.20
C LEU A 151 9.47 5.44 12.00
N GLY A 152 10.39 5.58 11.07
CA GLY A 152 11.02 6.84 10.75
C GLY A 152 11.80 6.75 9.45
N TRP A 153 12.13 7.91 8.89
CA TRP A 153 12.94 8.00 7.69
C TRP A 153 13.78 9.28 7.72
N ASP A 154 15.08 9.14 7.77
CA ASP A 154 16.02 10.25 7.67
C ASP A 154 16.97 10.08 6.47
N TRP A 155 17.85 11.06 6.24
CA TRP A 155 18.83 10.99 5.16
C TRP A 155 19.84 9.84 5.33
N LYS A 156 20.13 9.42 6.58
CA LYS A 156 21.03 8.29 6.88
C LYS A 156 20.38 6.97 6.47
N ALA A 157 19.07 6.83 6.68
CA ALA A 157 18.31 5.69 6.20
C ALA A 157 18.40 5.57 4.68
N THR A 158 18.25 6.69 3.96
CA THR A 158 18.42 6.70 2.49
C THR A 158 19.81 6.23 2.07
N LEU A 159 20.87 6.70 2.75
CA LEU A 159 22.25 6.26 2.46
C LEU A 159 22.48 4.78 2.79
N ALA A 160 21.90 4.27 3.88
CA ALA A 160 22.00 2.86 4.26
C ALA A 160 21.38 1.96 3.18
N VAL A 161 20.17 2.28 2.71
CA VAL A 161 19.51 1.54 1.63
C VAL A 161 20.31 1.57 0.34
N VAL A 162 20.85 2.73 -0.05
CA VAL A 162 21.73 2.85 -1.24
C VAL A 162 22.98 1.97 -1.09
N ALA A 163 23.48 1.83 0.14
CA ALA A 163 24.66 1.01 0.46
C ALA A 163 24.30 -0.49 0.72
N HIS A 164 23.06 -0.91 0.44
CA HIS A 164 22.54 -2.26 0.74
C HIS A 164 22.69 -2.65 2.23
N ARG A 165 22.55 -1.69 3.14
CA ARG A 165 22.55 -1.90 4.59
C ARG A 165 21.16 -1.67 5.16
N GLU A 166 20.81 -2.40 6.22
CA GLU A 166 19.60 -2.10 6.97
C GLU A 166 19.77 -0.71 7.65
N PRO A 167 18.79 0.19 7.50
CA PRO A 167 18.83 1.47 8.18
C PRO A 167 18.64 1.29 9.69
N ASP A 168 19.46 1.99 10.49
CA ASP A 168 19.32 2.05 11.95
C ASP A 168 18.15 3.01 12.29
N GLN A 169 16.93 2.49 12.20
CA GLN A 169 15.68 3.22 12.42
C GLN A 169 14.81 2.47 13.43
N PRO A 170 13.98 3.19 14.22
CA PRO A 170 12.95 2.55 15.00
C PRO A 170 12.07 1.69 14.10
N ALA A 171 11.86 0.44 14.49
CA ALA A 171 11.14 -0.55 13.71
C ALA A 171 10.11 -1.31 14.56
N PHE A 172 9.16 -1.95 13.91
CA PHE A 172 8.17 -2.83 14.53
C PHE A 172 8.11 -4.16 13.82
N ALA A 173 7.88 -5.23 14.59
CA ALA A 173 7.69 -6.56 14.02
C ALA A 173 6.30 -6.69 13.39
N VAL A 174 6.23 -7.23 12.17
CA VAL A 174 4.96 -7.40 11.43
C VAL A 174 4.20 -8.64 11.91
N ARG A 175 4.88 -9.70 12.30
CA ARG A 175 4.29 -10.99 12.70
C ARG A 175 3.16 -10.88 13.75
N PRO A 176 3.31 -10.15 14.87
CA PRO A 176 2.22 -10.02 15.86
C PRO A 176 0.98 -9.30 15.28
N LEU A 177 1.19 -8.39 14.31
CA LEU A 177 0.12 -7.62 13.69
C LEU A 177 -0.71 -8.48 12.74
N LEU A 178 -0.07 -9.45 12.07
CA LEU A 178 -0.75 -10.36 11.15
C LEU A 178 -1.82 -11.23 11.85
N SER A 179 -1.53 -11.75 13.03
CA SER A 179 -2.54 -12.50 13.80
C SER A 179 -3.65 -11.60 14.33
N ALA A 180 -3.32 -10.34 14.63
CA ALA A 180 -4.27 -9.35 15.12
C ALA A 180 -5.10 -8.69 14.00
N SER A 181 -4.83 -8.96 12.72
CA SER A 181 -5.57 -8.37 11.60
C SER A 181 -6.91 -9.06 11.31
N SER A 182 -7.13 -10.28 11.82
CA SER A 182 -8.42 -10.95 11.67
C SER A 182 -9.55 -10.14 12.34
N PRO A 183 -10.73 -9.99 11.70
CA PRO A 183 -11.20 -10.68 10.50
C PRO A 183 -10.96 -9.93 9.17
N VAL A 184 -10.07 -8.94 9.11
CA VAL A 184 -9.79 -8.20 7.87
C VAL A 184 -9.12 -9.14 6.86
N PRO A 185 -9.67 -9.31 5.63
CA PRO A 185 -9.09 -10.16 4.59
C PRO A 185 -7.67 -9.71 4.20
N LEU A 186 -6.72 -10.65 4.15
CA LEU A 186 -5.33 -10.41 3.78
C LEU A 186 -4.95 -11.19 2.52
N TRP A 187 -4.51 -10.47 1.48
CA TRP A 187 -3.98 -11.06 0.25
C TRP A 187 -2.49 -10.75 0.12
N PHE A 188 -1.65 -11.78 0.09
CA PHE A 188 -0.20 -11.66 -0.05
C PHE A 188 0.20 -11.89 -1.50
N ILE A 189 1.08 -11.06 -2.04
CA ILE A 189 1.76 -11.28 -3.33
C ILE A 189 3.25 -11.20 -3.09
N HIS A 190 3.97 -12.25 -3.45
CA HIS A 190 5.40 -12.35 -3.15
C HIS A 190 6.19 -12.94 -4.32
N GLY A 191 7.35 -12.36 -4.62
CA GLY A 191 8.28 -12.88 -5.62
C GLY A 191 9.11 -14.03 -5.05
N SER A 192 9.26 -15.12 -5.79
CA SER A 192 10.04 -16.27 -5.29
C SER A 192 11.54 -15.99 -5.16
N GLU A 193 12.04 -14.94 -5.84
CA GLU A 193 13.43 -14.49 -5.80
C GLU A 193 13.58 -13.12 -5.13
N ASP A 194 12.65 -12.80 -4.20
CA ASP A 194 12.70 -11.57 -3.42
C ASP A 194 13.97 -11.53 -2.56
N GLU A 195 14.85 -10.57 -2.86
CA GLU A 195 16.17 -10.42 -2.25
C GLU A 195 16.12 -9.78 -0.85
N TYR A 196 15.00 -9.16 -0.47
CA TYR A 196 14.82 -8.53 0.85
C TYR A 196 14.07 -9.42 1.84
N THR A 197 13.12 -10.20 1.34
CA THR A 197 12.36 -11.14 2.17
C THR A 197 12.32 -12.50 1.49
N ALA A 198 13.15 -13.43 1.94
CA ALA A 198 13.20 -14.78 1.37
C ALA A 198 11.81 -15.43 1.40
N LEU A 199 11.49 -16.23 0.38
CA LEU A 199 10.17 -16.85 0.19
C LEU A 199 9.72 -17.66 1.42
N ASP A 200 10.62 -18.40 2.07
CA ASP A 200 10.27 -19.16 3.27
C ASP A 200 9.90 -18.27 4.44
N THR A 201 10.50 -17.08 4.53
CA THR A 201 10.12 -16.06 5.50
C THR A 201 8.73 -15.52 5.20
N ALA A 202 8.43 -15.19 3.94
CA ALA A 202 7.11 -14.74 3.51
C ALA A 202 6.03 -15.80 3.79
N ARG A 203 6.29 -17.07 3.49
CA ARG A 203 5.42 -18.19 3.84
C ARG A 203 5.21 -18.33 5.35
N SER A 204 6.25 -18.07 6.14
CA SER A 204 6.17 -18.10 7.61
C SER A 204 5.33 -16.93 8.15
N LEU A 205 5.44 -15.74 7.56
CA LEU A 205 4.56 -14.61 7.87
C LEU A 205 3.11 -14.90 7.50
N PHE A 206 2.88 -15.44 6.30
CA PHE A 206 1.55 -15.86 5.85
C PHE A 206 0.90 -16.85 6.81
N ARG A 207 1.64 -17.88 7.26
CA ARG A 207 1.12 -18.85 8.25
C ARG A 207 0.70 -18.20 9.56
N SER A 208 1.34 -17.08 9.97
CA SER A 208 0.99 -16.38 11.21
C SER A 208 -0.19 -15.42 11.09
N ALA A 209 -0.64 -15.13 9.86
CA ALA A 209 -1.82 -14.29 9.64
C ALA A 209 -3.10 -15.02 10.05
N GLY A 210 -4.07 -14.24 10.56
CA GLY A 210 -5.43 -14.72 10.80
C GLY A 210 -6.23 -14.91 9.51
N GLU A 211 -7.36 -15.61 9.59
CA GLU A 211 -8.28 -15.77 8.46
C GLU A 211 -9.24 -14.57 8.36
N PRO A 212 -9.76 -14.26 7.14
CA PRO A 212 -9.46 -14.89 5.85
C PRO A 212 -8.15 -14.40 5.25
N LYS A 213 -7.38 -15.28 4.62
CA LYS A 213 -6.11 -14.94 3.98
C LYS A 213 -5.84 -15.76 2.73
N HIS A 214 -5.07 -15.19 1.80
CA HIS A 214 -4.58 -15.87 0.61
C HIS A 214 -3.16 -15.43 0.28
N MET A 215 -2.38 -16.29 -0.39
CA MET A 215 -1.02 -15.98 -0.85
C MET A 215 -0.84 -16.42 -2.29
N GLU A 216 -0.32 -15.51 -3.12
CA GLU A 216 0.18 -15.79 -4.46
C GLU A 216 1.70 -15.61 -4.51
N GLU A 217 2.38 -16.60 -5.05
CA GLU A 217 3.81 -16.59 -5.30
C GLU A 217 4.05 -16.40 -6.79
N ILE A 218 4.82 -15.37 -7.16
CA ILE A 218 5.21 -15.12 -8.55
C ILE A 218 6.61 -15.71 -8.77
N GLN A 219 6.68 -16.79 -9.52
CA GLN A 219 7.92 -17.51 -9.76
C GLN A 219 8.92 -16.67 -10.54
N GLY A 220 10.19 -16.64 -10.11
CA GLY A 220 11.27 -15.86 -10.72
C GLY A 220 11.21 -14.35 -10.45
N ALA A 221 10.16 -13.84 -9.82
CA ALA A 221 10.07 -12.43 -9.52
C ALA A 221 10.94 -12.02 -8.34
N ASN A 222 11.66 -10.91 -8.49
CA ASN A 222 12.38 -10.23 -7.42
C ASN A 222 11.42 -9.32 -6.60
N HIS A 223 11.94 -8.61 -5.61
CA HIS A 223 11.16 -7.69 -4.76
C HIS A 223 10.41 -6.60 -5.54
N ARG A 224 10.93 -6.18 -6.69
CA ARG A 224 10.37 -5.14 -7.54
C ARG A 224 9.48 -5.68 -8.65
N PHE A 225 9.34 -7.00 -8.74
CA PHE A 225 8.59 -7.68 -9.80
C PHE A 225 9.08 -7.31 -11.21
N GLU A 226 10.38 -7.01 -11.36
CA GLU A 226 10.98 -6.65 -12.64
C GLU A 226 10.87 -7.83 -13.62
N GLY A 227 10.37 -7.57 -14.83
CA GLY A 227 10.09 -8.60 -15.84
C GLY A 227 8.81 -9.42 -15.59
N HIS A 228 8.14 -9.26 -14.43
CA HIS A 228 6.94 -10.02 -14.03
C HIS A 228 5.72 -9.12 -13.77
N GLN A 229 5.68 -7.95 -14.44
CA GLN A 229 4.59 -6.97 -14.23
C GLN A 229 3.22 -7.54 -14.62
N SER A 230 3.17 -8.37 -15.66
CA SER A 230 1.91 -9.00 -16.11
C SER A 230 1.32 -9.90 -15.03
N GLU A 231 2.14 -10.76 -14.44
CA GLU A 231 1.77 -11.68 -13.37
C GLU A 231 1.37 -10.91 -12.10
N LEU A 232 2.12 -9.85 -11.77
CA LEU A 232 1.77 -8.96 -10.66
C LEU A 232 0.39 -8.33 -10.85
N PHE A 233 0.10 -7.80 -12.04
CA PHE A 233 -1.19 -7.15 -12.31
C PHE A 233 -2.35 -8.16 -12.28
N GLN A 234 -2.15 -9.36 -12.77
CA GLN A 234 -3.14 -10.42 -12.67
C GLN A 234 -3.39 -10.84 -11.20
N ALA A 235 -2.32 -10.98 -10.39
CA ALA A 235 -2.42 -11.28 -8.97
C ALA A 235 -3.16 -10.18 -8.19
N LEU A 236 -2.89 -8.90 -8.51
CA LEU A 236 -3.60 -7.75 -7.95
C LEU A 236 -5.09 -7.75 -8.30
N GLN A 237 -5.45 -8.04 -9.56
CA GLN A 237 -6.86 -8.15 -9.98
C GLN A 237 -7.58 -9.27 -9.23
N ARG A 238 -6.95 -10.44 -9.10
CA ARG A 238 -7.51 -11.56 -8.32
C ARG A 238 -7.69 -11.17 -6.85
N GLY A 239 -6.68 -10.53 -6.24
CA GLY A 239 -6.73 -10.07 -4.85
C GLY A 239 -7.84 -9.06 -4.60
N LEU A 240 -7.98 -8.05 -5.46
CA LEU A 240 -9.07 -7.07 -5.36
C LEU A 240 -10.44 -7.71 -5.53
N SER A 241 -10.58 -8.64 -6.48
CA SER A 241 -11.81 -9.40 -6.68
C SER A 241 -12.15 -10.29 -5.48
N TRP A 242 -11.16 -10.99 -4.93
CA TRP A 242 -11.34 -11.88 -3.79
C TRP A 242 -11.76 -11.11 -2.52
N ILE A 243 -11.11 -9.96 -2.24
CA ILE A 243 -11.49 -9.10 -1.10
C ILE A 243 -12.93 -8.60 -1.22
N THR A 244 -13.43 -8.37 -2.44
CA THR A 244 -14.81 -7.90 -2.66
C THR A 244 -15.86 -8.93 -2.22
N THR A 245 -15.49 -10.21 -2.09
CA THR A 245 -16.39 -11.32 -1.77
C THR A 245 -16.24 -11.84 -0.33
N HIS A 246 -15.29 -11.30 0.44
CA HIS A 246 -15.01 -11.65 1.83
C HIS A 246 -15.25 -10.49 2.78
#